data_b72b915a27e8cdb24881dd52f6b7fbda
#
_entry.id   b72b915a27e8cdb24881dd52f6b7fbda
#
_cell.length_a   1.000
_cell.length_b   1.000
_cell.length_c   1.000
_cell.angle_alpha   90.00
_cell.angle_beta   90.00
_cell.angle_gamma   90.00
#
_symmetry.space_group_name_H-M   'P 1'
#
loop_
_entity.id
_entity.type
_entity.pdbx_description
1 polymer ?
#
loop_
_entity_poly.entity_id
_entity_poly.type
_entity_poly.pdbx_seq_one_letter_code
_entity_poly.pdbx_strand_id
1 'polypeptide(L)' 'MIPKDPVMLLSYVNTQLREYYDSLDDFLKDKELSREGLIKKLASIDYQYDAELNQFV' A
#
# COMPACT_ATOMS: atom_id res chain seq x y z
N MET A 1 2.84 12.59 -6.01
CA MET A 1 3.59 11.57 -6.72
C MET A 1 3.83 10.34 -5.84
N ILE A 2 3.62 9.17 -6.40
CA ILE A 2 3.77 7.92 -5.64
C ILE A 2 5.22 7.43 -5.75
N PRO A 3 5.89 7.19 -4.61
CA PRO A 3 7.28 6.72 -4.64
C PRO A 3 7.44 5.40 -5.37
N LYS A 4 8.55 5.25 -6.08
CA LYS A 4 8.86 3.98 -6.78
C LYS A 4 9.74 3.06 -5.95
N ASP A 5 10.50 3.63 -5.02
CA ASP A 5 11.33 2.84 -4.12
C ASP A 5 10.45 2.07 -3.14
N PRO A 6 10.63 0.73 -3.00
CA PRO A 6 9.76 -0.07 -2.14
C PRO A 6 9.69 0.40 -0.69
N VAL A 7 10.80 0.84 -0.12
CA VAL A 7 10.82 1.30 1.28
C VAL A 7 10.02 2.59 1.43
N MET A 8 10.23 3.53 0.52
CA MET A 8 9.48 4.79 0.54
C MET A 8 8.02 4.57 0.19
N LEU A 9 7.75 3.63 -0.71
CA LEU A 9 6.39 3.28 -1.08
C LEU A 9 5.64 2.69 0.11
N LEU A 10 6.29 1.83 0.88
CA LEU A 10 5.71 1.25 2.09
C LEU A 10 5.25 2.33 3.06
N SER A 11 6.12 3.29 3.34
CA SER A 11 5.79 4.39 4.25
C SER A 11 4.62 5.22 3.72
N TYR A 12 4.66 5.54 2.43
CA TYR A 12 3.61 6.32 1.79
C TYR A 12 2.25 5.58 1.87
N VAL A 13 2.23 4.31 1.48
CA VAL A 13 0.98 3.54 1.46
C VAL A 13 0.41 3.38 2.86
N ASN A 14 1.24 3.01 3.83
CA ASN A 14 0.75 2.84 5.20
C ASN A 14 0.22 4.15 5.79
N THR A 15 0.84 5.26 5.47
CA THR A 15 0.33 6.57 5.90
C THR A 15 -1.03 6.85 5.29
N GLN A 16 -1.19 6.57 3.99
CA GLN A 16 -2.46 6.78 3.30
C GLN A 16 -3.57 5.91 3.89
N LEU A 17 -3.26 4.65 4.17
CA LEU A 17 -4.24 3.72 4.76
C LEU A 17 -4.63 4.15 6.17
N ARG A 18 -3.69 4.68 6.94
CA ARG A 18 -3.97 5.11 8.30
C ARG A 18 -4.80 6.40 8.32
N GLU A 19 -4.50 7.34 7.44
CA GLU A 19 -5.08 8.67 7.50
C GLU A 19 -6.34 8.87 6.64
N TYR A 20 -6.41 8.21 5.47
CA TYR A 20 -7.42 8.57 4.48
C TYR A 20 -8.29 7.44 3.95
N TYR A 21 -7.86 6.19 4.06
CA TYR A 21 -8.58 5.07 3.45
C TYR A 21 -8.84 3.97 4.46
N ASP A 22 -10.05 3.40 4.40
CA ASP A 22 -10.44 2.33 5.32
C ASP A 22 -9.97 0.95 4.86
N SER A 23 -9.53 0.83 3.63
CA SER A 23 -9.08 -0.44 3.09
C SER A 23 -8.11 -0.23 1.94
N LEU A 24 -7.37 -1.30 1.61
CA LEU A 24 -6.46 -1.27 0.47
C LEU A 24 -7.24 -1.07 -0.83
N ASP A 25 -8.42 -1.70 -0.95
CA ASP A 25 -9.24 -1.55 -2.14
C ASP A 25 -9.63 -0.09 -2.38
N ASP A 26 -10.01 0.62 -1.33
CA ASP A 26 -10.38 2.03 -1.45
C ASP A 26 -9.21 2.87 -1.92
N PHE A 27 -8.03 2.61 -1.37
CA PHE A 27 -6.82 3.32 -1.76
C PHE A 27 -6.47 3.08 -3.21
N LEU A 28 -6.48 1.79 -3.63
CA LEU A 28 -6.11 1.42 -4.99
C LEU A 28 -7.09 2.01 -6.02
N LYS A 29 -8.36 1.99 -5.68
CA LYS A 29 -9.40 2.50 -6.57
C LYS A 29 -9.26 4.01 -6.75
N ASP A 30 -9.09 4.73 -5.66
CA ASP A 30 -8.99 6.19 -5.71
C ASP A 30 -7.73 6.65 -6.45
N LYS A 31 -6.62 5.95 -6.24
CA LYS A 31 -5.34 6.29 -6.87
C LYS A 31 -5.16 5.63 -8.24
N GLU A 32 -6.11 4.80 -8.65
CA GLU A 32 -6.07 4.07 -9.92
C GLU A 32 -4.78 3.23 -10.06
N LEU A 33 -4.45 2.52 -8.99
CA LEU A 33 -3.25 1.69 -8.95
C LEU A 33 -3.57 0.22 -9.13
N SER A 34 -2.61 -0.52 -9.71
CA SER A 34 -2.72 -1.96 -9.85
C SER A 34 -2.45 -2.64 -8.50
N ARG A 35 -3.43 -3.44 -8.03
CA ARG A 35 -3.26 -4.23 -6.81
C ARG A 35 -2.05 -5.15 -6.94
N GLU A 36 -1.98 -5.87 -8.05
CA GLU A 36 -0.90 -6.84 -8.28
C GLU A 36 0.46 -6.16 -8.26
N GLY A 37 0.58 -5.03 -8.94
CA GLY A 37 1.83 -4.30 -8.97
C GLY A 37 2.28 -3.81 -7.60
N LEU A 38 1.34 -3.29 -6.81
CA LEU A 38 1.66 -2.78 -5.48
C LEU A 38 2.05 -3.93 -4.54
N ILE A 39 1.25 -5.00 -4.52
CA ILE A 39 1.49 -6.16 -3.67
C ILE A 39 2.86 -6.75 -3.98
N LYS A 40 3.17 -6.93 -5.27
CA LYS A 40 4.44 -7.50 -5.69
C LYS A 40 5.62 -6.64 -5.27
N LYS A 41 5.48 -5.33 -5.42
CA LYS A 41 6.57 -4.41 -5.08
C LYS A 41 6.86 -4.42 -3.58
N LEU A 42 5.83 -4.44 -2.74
CA LEU A 42 6.04 -4.48 -1.29
C LEU A 42 6.44 -5.86 -0.81
N ALA A 43 6.03 -6.93 -1.51
CA ALA A 43 6.50 -8.27 -1.20
C ALA A 43 8.00 -8.40 -1.44
N SER A 44 8.57 -7.61 -2.34
CA SER A 44 10.02 -7.64 -2.60
C SER A 44 10.85 -7.23 -1.40
N ILE A 45 10.24 -6.56 -0.42
CA ILE A 45 10.90 -6.21 0.84
C ILE A 45 10.22 -6.90 2.03
N ASP A 46 9.54 -8.03 1.74
CA ASP A 46 8.90 -8.89 2.73
C ASP A 46 7.75 -8.26 3.51
N TYR A 47 7.01 -7.36 2.87
CA TYR A 47 5.81 -6.78 3.47
C TYR A 47 4.55 -7.25 2.76
N GLN A 48 3.54 -7.59 3.56
CA GLN A 48 2.25 -8.04 3.06
C GLN A 48 1.12 -7.28 3.73
N TYR A 49 0.01 -7.13 3.02
CA TYR A 49 -1.13 -6.41 3.55
C TYR A 49 -1.88 -7.23 4.60
N ASP A 50 -2.10 -6.62 5.76
CA ASP A 50 -2.90 -7.19 6.84
C ASP A 50 -4.22 -6.42 6.90
N ALA A 51 -5.31 -7.09 6.52
CA ALA A 51 -6.62 -6.45 6.43
C ALA A 51 -7.18 -6.05 7.80
N GLU A 52 -6.82 -6.78 8.85
CA GLU A 52 -7.29 -6.44 10.19
C GLU A 52 -6.67 -5.15 10.69
N LEU A 53 -5.40 -4.94 10.38
CA LEU A 53 -4.68 -3.74 10.78
C LEU A 53 -4.80 -2.62 9.74
N ASN A 54 -5.26 -2.95 8.55
CA ASN A 54 -5.30 -2.02 7.42
C ASN A 54 -3.93 -1.41 7.15
N GLN A 55 -2.92 -2.26 7.11
CA GLN A 55 -1.55 -1.81 6.83
C GLN A 55 -0.70 -2.97 6.32
N PHE A 56 0.41 -2.62 5.68
CA PHE A 56 1.40 -3.62 5.27
C PHE A 56 2.35 -3.87 6.44
N VAL A 57 2.57 -5.15 6.71
CA VAL A 57 3.42 -5.58 7.84
C VAL A 57 4.41 -6.64 7.41
#